data_446291b964b95326db1a115f55fb2468
#
_entry.id   446291b964b95326db1a115f55fb2468
#
_cell.length_a   1.000
_cell.length_b   1.000
_cell.length_c   1.000
_cell.angle_alpha   90.00
_cell.angle_beta   90.00
_cell.angle_gamma   90.00
#
_symmetry.space_group_name_H-M   'P 1'
#
loop_
_entity.id
_entity.type
_entity.pdbx_description
1 polymer ?
#
loop_
_entity_poly.entity_id
_entity_poly.type
_entity_poly.pdbx_seq_one_letter_code
_entity_poly.pdbx_strand_id
1 'polypeptide(L)'
;MSTADDTDGLKSLPESLETLLEEFDKAKEAFKTGYRLPFNDTDFEYDVLNKISWIKGSDYKIRLSAASSGYQSVLPLSLITRFLSDLVLDNANKEDLSIKEKKQIEKEVNKVMNDKSLTDGVKFAMLRNISSRFKYSCFVNIVEEMELNLYPESQRSVLFDLLSYANKIELNRLVLTTHSPYVINYLTLAAKAFLLTQKISANETLQERVKEVVPADSAIDPARLRIYELKDGGVFRLSTYEGLPSDENFLNIQLGVTNELFDQLLEIEQEFDYKN
;
A
#
# COMPACT_ATOMS: atom_id res chain seq x y z
N MET A 1 31.62 -20.83 27.67
CA MET A 1 30.22 -20.43 27.49
C MET A 1 30.08 -20.01 26.03
N SER A 2 29.43 -20.86 25.24
CA SER A 2 29.28 -20.73 23.80
C SER A 2 28.25 -19.63 23.51
N THR A 3 28.66 -18.63 22.75
CA THR A 3 27.74 -17.67 22.11
C THR A 3 27.01 -18.44 21.02
N ALA A 4 25.74 -18.76 21.28
CA ALA A 4 24.85 -19.30 20.27
C ALA A 4 24.67 -18.24 19.17
N ASP A 5 24.93 -18.66 17.95
CA ASP A 5 24.79 -17.88 16.72
C ASP A 5 23.29 -17.62 16.50
N ASP A 6 22.83 -16.39 16.71
CA ASP A 6 21.44 -15.95 16.52
C ASP A 6 20.99 -15.96 15.04
N THR A 7 21.82 -16.48 14.15
CA THR A 7 21.53 -16.56 12.70
C THR A 7 20.68 -17.78 12.30
N ASP A 8 20.46 -18.74 13.19
CA ASP A 8 19.69 -19.96 12.86
C ASP A 8 18.16 -19.78 12.89
N GLY A 9 17.64 -18.74 13.54
CA GLY A 9 16.21 -18.44 13.58
C GLY A 9 15.64 -17.90 12.27
N LEU A 10 16.46 -17.26 11.43
CA LEU A 10 16.04 -16.68 10.15
C LEU A 10 15.96 -17.71 9.01
N LYS A 11 16.67 -18.83 9.12
CA LYS A 11 16.68 -19.88 8.08
C LYS A 11 15.39 -20.67 7.93
N SER A 12 14.41 -20.44 8.78
CA SER A 12 13.09 -21.09 8.75
C SER A 12 11.96 -20.22 8.20
N LEU A 13 12.24 -18.97 7.81
CA LEU A 13 11.23 -18.08 7.25
C LEU A 13 10.97 -18.39 5.77
N PRO A 14 9.72 -18.22 5.29
CA PRO A 14 9.43 -18.24 3.87
C PRO A 14 10.28 -17.18 3.13
N GLU A 15 10.81 -17.54 1.96
CA GLU A 15 11.69 -16.67 1.15
C GLU A 15 11.10 -15.29 0.85
N SER A 16 9.79 -15.24 0.63
CA SER A 16 9.06 -13.96 0.44
C SER A 16 9.14 -13.05 1.65
N LEU A 17 9.06 -13.61 2.85
CA LEU A 17 9.15 -12.84 4.09
C LEU A 17 10.58 -12.37 4.36
N GLU A 18 11.59 -13.22 4.09
CA GLU A 18 13.00 -12.87 4.20
C GLU A 18 13.33 -11.70 3.26
N THR A 19 12.88 -11.76 2.00
CA THR A 19 13.03 -10.66 1.05
C THR A 19 12.36 -9.37 1.52
N LEU A 20 11.14 -9.47 2.07
CA LEU A 20 10.43 -8.30 2.60
C LEU A 20 11.20 -7.64 3.76
N LEU A 21 11.75 -8.43 4.67
CA LEU A 21 12.55 -7.93 5.79
C LEU A 21 13.85 -7.25 5.31
N GLU A 22 14.52 -7.81 4.32
CA GLU A 22 15.69 -7.19 3.71
C GLU A 22 15.37 -5.84 3.03
N GLU A 23 14.26 -5.76 2.27
CA GLU A 23 13.84 -4.50 1.65
C GLU A 23 13.41 -3.47 2.70
N PHE A 24 12.81 -3.91 3.80
CA PHE A 24 12.49 -3.03 4.93
C PHE A 24 13.76 -2.48 5.60
N ASP A 25 14.80 -3.30 5.79
CA ASP A 25 16.07 -2.85 6.34
C ASP A 25 16.74 -1.80 5.43
N LYS A 26 16.75 -2.03 4.12
CA LYS A 26 17.26 -1.05 3.15
C LYS A 26 16.44 0.25 3.18
N ALA A 27 15.12 0.16 3.26
CA ALA A 27 14.25 1.32 3.35
C ALA A 27 14.51 2.13 4.64
N LYS A 28 14.68 1.47 5.79
CA LYS A 28 15.04 2.15 7.05
C LYS A 28 16.36 2.92 6.92
N GLU A 29 17.39 2.33 6.30
CA GLU A 29 18.66 3.00 6.07
C GLU A 29 18.55 4.17 5.09
N ALA A 30 17.77 4.02 4.02
CA ALA A 30 17.53 5.08 3.06
C ALA A 30 16.84 6.30 3.68
N PHE A 31 15.91 6.07 4.62
CA PHE A 31 15.16 7.13 5.31
C PHE A 31 15.65 7.42 6.73
N LYS A 32 16.90 7.08 7.06
CA LYS A 32 17.46 7.27 8.41
C LYS A 32 17.40 8.70 8.94
N THR A 33 17.43 9.70 8.05
CA THR A 33 17.40 11.13 8.42
C THR A 33 16.00 11.65 8.72
N GLY A 34 14.96 10.84 8.50
CA GLY A 34 13.57 11.14 8.74
C GLY A 34 12.67 10.80 7.55
N TYR A 35 11.48 10.34 7.87
CA TYR A 35 10.41 10.10 6.92
C TYR A 35 9.07 10.50 7.54
N ARG A 36 8.35 11.41 6.88
CA ARG A 36 7.02 11.83 7.33
C ARG A 36 6.02 10.74 7.07
N LEU A 37 5.35 10.24 8.10
CA LEU A 37 4.27 9.28 7.95
C LEU A 37 3.00 9.96 7.42
N PRO A 38 2.15 9.23 6.68
CA PRO A 38 0.97 9.81 6.04
C PRO A 38 -0.14 10.23 7.03
N PHE A 39 -0.01 9.94 8.34
CA PHE A 39 -1.03 10.22 9.34
C PHE A 39 -0.43 10.70 10.67
N ASN A 40 -1.27 11.37 11.49
CA ASN A 40 -0.97 11.83 12.85
C ASN A 40 0.21 12.80 12.98
N ASP A 41 0.62 13.46 11.91
CA ASP A 41 1.74 14.41 11.93
C ASP A 41 3.01 13.88 12.59
N THR A 42 3.34 12.62 12.31
CA THR A 42 4.47 11.92 12.90
C THR A 42 5.57 11.62 11.92
N ASP A 43 6.80 11.58 12.42
CA ASP A 43 7.99 11.27 11.65
C ASP A 43 8.61 9.96 12.14
N PHE A 44 9.15 9.21 11.18
CA PHE A 44 10.02 8.07 11.43
C PHE A 44 11.48 8.53 11.46
N GLU A 45 12.26 8.05 12.43
CA GLU A 45 13.71 8.20 12.51
C GLU A 45 14.37 6.84 12.74
N TYR A 46 15.53 6.58 12.13
CA TYR A 46 16.27 5.34 12.32
C TYR A 46 17.64 5.58 12.88
N ASP A 47 17.91 5.02 14.07
CA ASP A 47 19.24 4.99 14.67
C ASP A 47 20.00 3.78 14.11
N VAL A 48 20.89 4.03 13.18
CA VAL A 48 21.68 2.99 12.46
C VAL A 48 22.63 2.26 13.42
N LEU A 49 23.22 2.97 14.40
CA LEU A 49 24.19 2.39 15.35
C LEU A 49 23.53 1.38 16.29
N ASN A 50 22.38 1.76 16.84
CA ASN A 50 21.65 0.94 17.80
C ASN A 50 20.57 0.07 17.12
N LYS A 51 20.36 0.20 15.81
CA LYS A 51 19.29 -0.46 15.04
C LYS A 51 17.89 -0.22 15.61
N ILE A 52 17.61 1.00 16.07
CA ILE A 52 16.35 1.37 16.69
C ILE A 52 15.53 2.25 15.76
N SER A 53 14.30 1.81 15.50
CA SER A 53 13.27 2.58 14.81
C SER A 53 12.46 3.42 15.80
N TRP A 54 12.33 4.71 15.54
CA TRP A 54 11.63 5.67 16.38
C TRP A 54 10.45 6.29 15.64
N ILE A 55 9.36 6.50 16.36
CA ILE A 55 8.23 7.33 15.95
C ILE A 55 8.29 8.61 16.78
N LYS A 56 8.31 9.76 16.11
CA LYS A 56 8.41 11.07 16.72
C LYS A 56 7.18 11.90 16.37
N GLY A 57 6.43 12.32 17.39
CA GLY A 57 5.37 13.32 17.30
C GLY A 57 5.88 14.70 17.74
N SER A 58 4.95 15.64 17.95
CA SER A 58 5.23 17.00 18.38
C SER A 58 5.92 17.06 19.76
N ASP A 59 5.50 16.19 20.68
CA ASP A 59 5.86 16.22 22.11
C ASP A 59 6.33 14.86 22.66
N TYR A 60 6.46 13.86 21.77
CA TYR A 60 6.91 12.53 22.16
C TYR A 60 7.86 11.89 21.15
N LYS A 61 8.67 10.95 21.66
CA LYS A 61 9.49 10.06 20.84
C LYS A 61 9.46 8.66 21.47
N ILE A 62 8.94 7.68 20.74
CA ILE A 62 8.78 6.29 21.22
C ILE A 62 9.44 5.32 20.25
N ARG A 63 9.89 4.17 20.76
CA ARG A 63 10.36 3.08 19.89
C ARG A 63 9.19 2.48 19.12
N LEU A 64 9.41 2.10 17.86
CA LEU A 64 8.39 1.42 17.07
C LEU A 64 7.81 0.19 17.78
N SER A 65 8.66 -0.60 18.46
CA SER A 65 8.22 -1.79 19.23
C SER A 65 7.30 -1.48 20.41
N ALA A 66 7.27 -0.23 20.87
CA ALA A 66 6.37 0.26 21.92
C ALA A 66 5.25 1.16 21.40
N ALA A 67 5.21 1.41 20.10
CA ALA A 67 4.17 2.17 19.44
C ALA A 67 2.88 1.33 19.30
N SER A 68 1.77 2.00 18.97
CA SER A 68 0.51 1.30 18.69
C SER A 68 0.63 0.37 17.49
N SER A 69 -0.25 -0.64 17.43
CA SER A 69 -0.30 -1.59 16.31
C SER A 69 -0.47 -0.91 14.95
N GLY A 70 -1.17 0.23 14.86
CA GLY A 70 -1.30 1.01 13.65
C GLY A 70 0.05 1.49 13.10
N TYR A 71 0.92 2.04 13.94
CA TYR A 71 2.28 2.40 13.52
C TYR A 71 3.12 1.21 13.12
N GLN A 72 2.99 0.09 13.87
CA GLN A 72 3.74 -1.13 13.56
C GLN A 72 3.33 -1.75 12.23
N SER A 73 2.07 -1.62 11.82
CA SER A 73 1.55 -2.09 10.52
C SER A 73 1.91 -1.13 9.38
N VAL A 74 1.67 0.18 9.56
CA VAL A 74 1.80 1.15 8.47
C VAL A 74 3.25 1.50 8.16
N LEU A 75 4.13 1.54 9.16
CA LEU A 75 5.52 1.98 8.91
C LEU A 75 6.25 1.09 7.89
N PRO A 76 6.25 -0.25 8.01
CA PRO A 76 6.86 -1.11 6.98
C PRO A 76 6.22 -0.90 5.61
N LEU A 77 4.88 -0.83 5.56
CA LEU A 77 4.13 -0.60 4.33
C LEU A 77 4.57 0.71 3.64
N SER A 78 4.54 1.83 4.37
CA SER A 78 4.87 3.15 3.81
C SER A 78 6.34 3.25 3.40
N LEU A 79 7.28 2.79 4.24
CA LEU A 79 8.72 2.86 3.92
C LEU A 79 9.10 2.01 2.72
N ILE A 80 8.62 0.75 2.65
CA ILE A 80 8.92 -0.15 1.53
C ILE A 80 8.28 0.40 0.25
N THR A 81 7.02 0.81 0.31
CA THR A 81 6.32 1.37 -0.86
C THR A 81 7.06 2.59 -1.41
N ARG A 82 7.45 3.52 -0.55
CA ARG A 82 8.23 4.70 -0.94
C ARG A 82 9.56 4.31 -1.54
N PHE A 83 10.32 3.47 -0.85
CA PHE A 83 11.66 3.05 -1.27
C PHE A 83 11.64 2.37 -2.64
N LEU A 84 10.74 1.41 -2.84
CA LEU A 84 10.64 0.69 -4.11
C LEU A 84 10.09 1.57 -5.24
N SER A 85 9.13 2.45 -4.93
CA SER A 85 8.62 3.42 -5.90
C SER A 85 9.72 4.38 -6.39
N ASP A 86 10.54 4.90 -5.48
CA ASP A 86 11.64 5.79 -5.83
C ASP A 86 12.73 5.04 -6.62
N LEU A 87 13.04 3.78 -6.27
CA LEU A 87 13.94 2.93 -7.06
C LEU A 87 13.49 2.76 -8.51
N VAL A 88 12.20 2.55 -8.74
CA VAL A 88 11.66 2.41 -10.09
C VAL A 88 11.74 3.74 -10.84
N LEU A 89 11.43 4.85 -10.17
CA LEU A 89 11.51 6.19 -10.76
C LEU A 89 12.95 6.56 -11.16
N ASP A 90 13.92 6.29 -10.30
CA ASP A 90 15.35 6.51 -10.58
C ASP A 90 15.83 5.62 -11.71
N ASN A 91 15.37 4.38 -11.79
CA ASN A 91 15.68 3.46 -12.88
C ASN A 91 15.03 3.89 -14.21
N ALA A 92 13.87 4.55 -14.17
CA ALA A 92 13.23 5.07 -15.38
C ALA A 92 14.13 6.07 -16.13
N ASN A 93 14.97 6.78 -15.41
CA ASN A 93 15.90 7.78 -15.95
C ASN A 93 17.25 7.18 -16.44
N LYS A 94 17.50 5.87 -16.27
CA LYS A 94 18.71 5.22 -16.79
C LYS A 94 18.56 4.89 -18.27
N GLU A 95 19.68 4.93 -19.00
CA GLU A 95 19.69 4.49 -20.40
C GLU A 95 19.24 3.03 -20.53
N ASP A 96 18.53 2.72 -21.60
CA ASP A 96 18.11 1.35 -21.88
C ASP A 96 19.31 0.47 -22.23
N LEU A 97 19.32 -0.74 -21.68
CA LEU A 97 20.31 -1.74 -22.02
C LEU A 97 20.36 -1.96 -23.54
N SER A 98 21.56 -1.95 -24.09
CA SER A 98 21.81 -2.25 -25.50
C SER A 98 21.33 -3.68 -25.84
N ILE A 99 21.03 -3.94 -27.11
CA ILE A 99 20.63 -5.28 -27.58
C ILE A 99 21.68 -6.34 -27.21
N LYS A 100 22.97 -5.95 -27.22
CA LYS A 100 24.09 -6.84 -26.87
C LYS A 100 24.07 -7.21 -25.38
N GLU A 101 23.82 -6.25 -24.50
CA GLU A 101 23.71 -6.46 -23.05
C GLU A 101 22.48 -7.32 -22.70
N LYS A 102 21.32 -7.04 -23.32
CA LYS A 102 20.10 -7.85 -23.15
C LYS A 102 20.37 -9.33 -23.50
N LYS A 103 21.03 -9.61 -24.65
CA LYS A 103 21.38 -10.98 -25.04
C LYS A 103 22.38 -11.63 -24.10
N GLN A 104 23.30 -10.87 -23.54
CA GLN A 104 24.29 -11.41 -22.59
C GLN A 104 23.61 -11.79 -21.27
N ILE A 105 22.74 -10.94 -20.75
CA ILE A 105 21.94 -11.21 -19.55
C ILE A 105 21.06 -12.46 -19.74
N GLU A 106 20.36 -12.58 -20.88
CA GLU A 106 19.56 -13.76 -21.20
C GLU A 106 20.38 -15.04 -21.15
N LYS A 107 21.61 -15.02 -21.67
CA LYS A 107 22.55 -16.17 -21.58
C LYS A 107 22.94 -16.48 -20.13
N GLU A 108 23.21 -15.45 -19.31
CA GLU A 108 23.55 -15.63 -17.90
C GLU A 108 22.38 -16.23 -17.12
N VAL A 109 21.14 -15.73 -17.32
CA VAL A 109 19.92 -16.27 -16.71
C VAL A 109 19.74 -17.74 -17.10
N ASN A 110 19.80 -18.06 -18.39
CA ASN A 110 19.65 -19.42 -18.87
C ASN A 110 20.73 -20.37 -18.31
N LYS A 111 21.97 -19.88 -18.13
CA LYS A 111 23.05 -20.66 -17.52
C LYS A 111 22.73 -20.99 -16.06
N VAL A 112 22.29 -20.01 -15.26
CA VAL A 112 21.92 -20.23 -13.85
C VAL A 112 20.71 -21.16 -13.72
N MET A 113 19.67 -20.97 -14.53
CA MET A 113 18.45 -21.79 -14.48
C MET A 113 18.71 -23.26 -14.83
N ASN A 114 19.60 -23.50 -15.82
CA ASN A 114 19.90 -24.87 -16.31
C ASN A 114 21.02 -25.56 -15.52
N ASP A 115 21.67 -24.89 -14.59
CA ASP A 115 22.71 -25.50 -13.78
C ASP A 115 22.11 -26.37 -12.67
N LYS A 116 22.24 -27.69 -12.84
CA LYS A 116 21.74 -28.70 -11.90
C LYS A 116 22.61 -28.85 -10.64
N SER A 117 23.81 -28.28 -10.62
CA SER A 117 24.71 -28.33 -9.48
C SER A 117 24.38 -27.29 -8.40
N LEU A 118 23.59 -26.25 -8.76
CA LEU A 118 23.20 -25.18 -7.87
C LEU A 118 21.91 -25.52 -7.11
N THR A 119 21.89 -25.25 -5.81
CA THR A 119 20.67 -25.29 -5.01
C THR A 119 19.74 -24.12 -5.40
N ASP A 120 18.46 -24.27 -5.13
CA ASP A 120 17.46 -23.25 -5.48
C ASP A 120 17.77 -21.90 -4.83
N GLY A 121 18.23 -21.88 -3.56
CA GLY A 121 18.65 -20.66 -2.88
C GLY A 121 19.86 -19.98 -3.56
N VAL A 122 20.84 -20.72 -4.05
CA VAL A 122 22.00 -20.16 -4.78
C VAL A 122 21.55 -19.62 -6.15
N LYS A 123 20.69 -20.36 -6.85
CA LYS A 123 20.10 -19.89 -8.12
C LYS A 123 19.37 -18.57 -7.93
N PHE A 124 18.54 -18.47 -6.89
CA PHE A 124 17.79 -17.26 -6.58
C PHE A 124 18.73 -16.07 -6.30
N ALA A 125 19.74 -16.24 -5.46
CA ALA A 125 20.72 -15.20 -5.17
C ALA A 125 21.45 -14.71 -6.44
N MET A 126 21.83 -15.65 -7.34
CA MET A 126 22.46 -15.32 -8.60
C MET A 126 21.51 -14.60 -9.55
N LEU A 127 20.24 -15.04 -9.67
CA LEU A 127 19.22 -14.37 -10.49
C LEU A 127 18.91 -12.97 -9.95
N ARG A 128 18.86 -12.80 -8.63
CA ARG A 128 18.68 -11.48 -7.99
C ARG A 128 19.84 -10.53 -8.35
N ASN A 129 21.08 -11.00 -8.33
CA ASN A 129 22.23 -10.20 -8.76
C ASN A 129 22.16 -9.84 -10.26
N ILE A 130 21.75 -10.78 -11.11
CA ILE A 130 21.54 -10.51 -12.53
C ILE A 130 20.40 -9.50 -12.72
N SER A 131 19.27 -9.67 -12.02
CA SER A 131 18.11 -8.79 -12.12
C SER A 131 18.38 -7.36 -11.66
N SER A 132 19.34 -7.13 -10.74
CA SER A 132 19.74 -5.79 -10.32
C SER A 132 20.33 -4.93 -11.44
N ARG A 133 20.70 -5.54 -12.57
CA ARG A 133 21.18 -4.86 -13.79
C ARG A 133 20.04 -4.46 -14.73
N PHE A 134 18.81 -4.97 -14.50
CA PHE A 134 17.65 -4.58 -15.28
C PHE A 134 17.09 -3.24 -14.84
N LYS A 135 16.47 -2.57 -15.80
CA LYS A 135 15.67 -1.40 -15.53
C LYS A 135 14.28 -1.83 -15.06
N TYR A 136 13.91 -1.45 -13.84
CA TYR A 136 12.53 -1.61 -13.39
C TYR A 136 11.67 -0.60 -14.14
N SER A 137 10.62 -1.06 -14.80
CA SER A 137 9.70 -0.22 -15.57
C SER A 137 8.41 0.10 -14.82
N CYS A 138 8.10 -0.67 -13.78
CA CYS A 138 6.92 -0.48 -12.95
C CYS A 138 7.11 -1.07 -11.56
N PHE A 139 6.24 -0.63 -10.66
CA PHE A 139 6.07 -1.15 -9.31
C PHE A 139 4.66 -1.73 -9.18
N VAL A 140 4.57 -2.99 -8.78
CA VAL A 140 3.30 -3.65 -8.46
C VAL A 140 3.23 -3.83 -6.95
N ASN A 141 2.33 -3.11 -6.31
CA ASN A 141 2.10 -3.17 -4.87
C ASN A 141 0.82 -3.96 -4.59
N ILE A 142 0.93 -5.04 -3.83
CA ILE A 142 -0.21 -5.86 -3.39
C ILE A 142 -0.28 -5.74 -1.88
N VAL A 143 -1.35 -5.16 -1.38
CA VAL A 143 -1.54 -4.86 0.05
C VAL A 143 -2.84 -5.52 0.52
N GLU A 144 -2.72 -6.38 1.49
CA GLU A 144 -3.86 -7.00 2.15
C GLU A 144 -4.27 -6.16 3.37
N GLU A 145 -5.58 -5.83 3.42
CA GLU A 145 -6.21 -5.18 4.58
C GLU A 145 -5.42 -3.97 5.10
N MET A 146 -5.16 -3.00 4.22
CA MET A 146 -4.41 -1.79 4.57
C MET A 146 -5.00 -1.02 5.75
N GLU A 147 -6.27 -1.26 6.06
CA GLU A 147 -7.02 -0.65 7.16
C GLU A 147 -6.72 -1.23 8.54
N LEU A 148 -5.98 -2.34 8.63
CA LEU A 148 -5.73 -3.03 9.90
C LEU A 148 -5.15 -2.07 10.96
N ASN A 149 -5.80 -2.06 12.12
CA ASN A 149 -5.42 -1.24 13.28
C ASN A 149 -5.45 0.28 13.04
N LEU A 150 -6.19 0.76 12.03
CA LEU A 150 -6.30 2.18 11.69
C LEU A 150 -7.70 2.73 11.91
N TYR A 151 -7.77 3.93 12.47
CA TYR A 151 -8.99 4.74 12.42
C TYR A 151 -9.34 5.16 10.99
N PRO A 152 -10.62 5.42 10.67
CA PRO A 152 -11.05 5.79 9.33
C PRO A 152 -10.24 6.93 8.69
N GLU A 153 -9.93 7.98 9.45
CA GLU A 153 -9.14 9.10 8.96
C GLU A 153 -7.70 8.68 8.57
N SER A 154 -7.09 7.81 9.38
CA SER A 154 -5.76 7.25 9.08
C SER A 154 -5.81 6.33 7.86
N GLN A 155 -6.90 5.56 7.68
CA GLN A 155 -7.12 4.75 6.47
C GLN A 155 -7.14 5.64 5.22
N ARG A 156 -7.83 6.81 5.28
CA ARG A 156 -7.84 7.79 4.19
C ARG A 156 -6.43 8.24 3.83
N SER A 157 -5.67 8.65 4.84
CA SER A 157 -4.33 9.19 4.64
C SER A 157 -3.37 8.15 4.05
N VAL A 158 -3.41 6.91 4.56
CA VAL A 158 -2.60 5.80 4.04
C VAL A 158 -3.02 5.44 2.62
N LEU A 159 -4.33 5.36 2.33
CA LEU A 159 -4.82 5.09 0.98
C LEU A 159 -4.33 6.15 -0.01
N PHE A 160 -4.46 7.43 0.32
CA PHE A 160 -4.03 8.51 -0.58
C PHE A 160 -2.51 8.49 -0.80
N ASP A 161 -1.72 8.16 0.21
CA ASP A 161 -0.28 7.96 0.07
C ASP A 161 0.03 6.80 -0.91
N LEU A 162 -0.60 5.63 -0.76
CA LEU A 162 -0.46 4.50 -1.66
C LEU A 162 -0.87 4.83 -3.11
N LEU A 163 -1.96 5.59 -3.28
CA LEU A 163 -2.43 6.04 -4.59
C LEU A 163 -1.43 6.99 -5.24
N SER A 164 -0.81 7.89 -4.47
CA SER A 164 0.20 8.80 -4.99
C SER A 164 1.37 8.05 -5.61
N TYR A 165 1.82 6.95 -4.99
CA TYR A 165 2.87 6.09 -5.56
C TYR A 165 2.41 5.30 -6.79
N ALA A 166 1.17 4.82 -6.79
CA ALA A 166 0.60 4.14 -7.94
C ALA A 166 0.48 5.06 -9.17
N ASN A 167 0.25 6.35 -8.94
CA ASN A 167 0.09 7.34 -10.01
C ASN A 167 1.42 7.90 -10.56
N LYS A 168 2.57 7.71 -9.86
CA LYS A 168 3.87 8.25 -10.30
C LYS A 168 4.32 7.75 -11.68
N ILE A 169 3.99 6.51 -12.02
CA ILE A 169 4.36 5.88 -13.30
C ILE A 169 3.12 5.17 -13.83
N GLU A 170 2.83 5.36 -15.11
CA GLU A 170 1.62 4.82 -15.75
C GLU A 170 1.47 3.30 -15.63
N LEU A 171 2.60 2.58 -15.66
CA LEU A 171 2.62 1.12 -15.55
C LEU A 171 2.53 0.61 -14.10
N ASN A 172 2.63 1.47 -13.10
CA ASN A 172 2.47 1.06 -11.71
C ASN A 172 1.06 0.49 -11.48
N ARG A 173 0.98 -0.48 -10.57
CA ARG A 173 -0.28 -1.12 -10.16
C ARG A 173 -0.35 -1.19 -8.64
N LEU A 174 -1.52 -0.88 -8.12
CA LEU A 174 -1.88 -1.08 -6.72
C LEU A 174 -3.05 -2.05 -6.66
N VAL A 175 -2.89 -3.13 -5.92
CA VAL A 175 -3.93 -4.10 -5.64
C VAL A 175 -4.18 -4.09 -4.14
N LEU A 176 -5.42 -3.84 -3.74
CA LEU A 176 -5.82 -3.80 -2.33
C LEU A 176 -6.90 -4.84 -2.07
N THR A 177 -6.81 -5.55 -0.94
CA THR A 177 -7.96 -6.20 -0.35
C THR A 177 -8.44 -5.39 0.86
N THR A 178 -9.72 -5.37 1.12
CA THR A 178 -10.29 -4.59 2.22
C THR A 178 -11.61 -5.16 2.72
N HIS A 179 -11.84 -5.03 4.02
CA HIS A 179 -13.13 -5.22 4.68
C HIS A 179 -13.71 -3.90 5.20
N SER A 180 -13.09 -2.76 4.85
CA SER A 180 -13.51 -1.44 5.29
C SER A 180 -14.39 -0.74 4.25
N PRO A 181 -15.62 -0.35 4.58
CA PRO A 181 -16.44 0.49 3.70
C PRO A 181 -15.78 1.85 3.46
N TYR A 182 -14.99 2.35 4.40
CA TYR A 182 -14.29 3.63 4.27
C TYR A 182 -13.30 3.62 3.11
N VAL A 183 -12.58 2.52 2.88
CA VAL A 183 -11.62 2.41 1.77
C VAL A 183 -12.34 2.56 0.43
N ILE A 184 -13.51 1.91 0.24
CA ILE A 184 -14.29 2.04 -0.99
C ILE A 184 -14.79 3.48 -1.17
N ASN A 185 -15.28 4.11 -0.10
CA ASN A 185 -15.78 5.48 -0.14
C ASN A 185 -14.64 6.48 -0.44
N TYR A 186 -13.43 6.29 0.09
CA TYR A 186 -12.27 7.14 -0.22
C TYR A 186 -11.76 6.93 -1.66
N LEU A 187 -11.86 5.72 -2.22
CA LEU A 187 -11.60 5.48 -3.64
C LEU A 187 -12.61 6.24 -4.53
N THR A 188 -13.87 6.29 -4.10
CA THR A 188 -14.90 7.09 -4.78
C THR A 188 -14.57 8.58 -4.73
N LEU A 189 -14.07 9.11 -3.59
CA LEU A 189 -13.60 10.49 -3.50
C LEU A 189 -12.42 10.76 -4.43
N ALA A 190 -11.43 9.86 -4.49
CA ALA A 190 -10.26 9.99 -5.37
C ALA A 190 -10.66 10.00 -6.85
N ALA A 191 -11.60 9.13 -7.25
CA ALA A 191 -12.16 9.10 -8.60
C ALA A 191 -12.96 10.37 -8.93
N LYS A 192 -13.79 10.85 -7.98
CA LYS A 192 -14.56 12.09 -8.15
C LYS A 192 -13.66 13.31 -8.28
N ALA A 193 -12.59 13.39 -7.48
CA ALA A 193 -11.62 14.47 -7.56
C ALA A 193 -10.97 14.55 -8.94
N PHE A 194 -10.59 13.41 -9.53
CA PHE A 194 -10.06 13.35 -10.89
C PHE A 194 -11.05 13.92 -11.92
N LEU A 195 -12.29 13.41 -11.93
CA LEU A 195 -13.33 13.89 -12.86
C LEU A 195 -13.63 15.37 -12.68
N LEU A 196 -13.68 15.84 -11.43
CA LEU A 196 -13.96 17.25 -11.13
C LEU A 196 -12.81 18.14 -11.59
N THR A 197 -11.55 17.75 -11.34
CA THR A 197 -10.37 18.50 -11.79
C THR A 197 -10.35 18.68 -13.31
N GLN A 198 -10.72 17.64 -14.07
CA GLN A 198 -10.86 17.73 -15.53
C GLN A 198 -11.93 18.77 -15.94
N LYS A 199 -13.08 18.72 -15.25
CA LYS A 199 -14.22 19.60 -15.55
C LYS A 199 -13.94 21.08 -15.24
N ILE A 200 -13.19 21.36 -14.16
CA ILE A 200 -12.89 22.72 -13.68
C ILE A 200 -11.49 23.20 -14.07
N SER A 201 -10.88 22.63 -15.12
CA SER A 201 -9.49 22.86 -15.49
C SER A 201 -9.10 24.33 -15.69
N ALA A 202 -10.04 25.20 -16.03
CA ALA A 202 -9.83 26.63 -16.19
C ALA A 202 -10.04 27.46 -14.90
N ASN A 203 -10.36 26.84 -13.75
CA ASN A 203 -10.66 27.56 -12.50
C ASN A 203 -9.71 27.14 -11.38
N GLU A 204 -8.62 27.87 -11.22
CA GLU A 204 -7.58 27.61 -10.22
C GLU A 204 -8.11 27.58 -8.78
N THR A 205 -9.01 28.50 -8.41
CA THR A 205 -9.58 28.54 -7.06
C THR A 205 -10.35 27.28 -6.71
N LEU A 206 -11.15 26.74 -7.66
CA LEU A 206 -11.86 25.50 -7.44
C LEU A 206 -10.91 24.30 -7.44
N GLN A 207 -9.85 24.32 -8.24
CA GLN A 207 -8.84 23.27 -8.21
C GLN A 207 -8.13 23.18 -6.85
N GLU A 208 -7.75 24.31 -6.24
CA GLU A 208 -7.15 24.31 -4.90
C GLU A 208 -8.11 23.72 -3.85
N ARG A 209 -9.38 24.05 -3.90
CA ARG A 209 -10.39 23.46 -3.01
C ARG A 209 -10.54 21.95 -3.20
N VAL A 210 -10.39 21.43 -4.42
CA VAL A 210 -10.39 19.97 -4.66
C VAL A 210 -9.16 19.34 -4.02
N LYS A 211 -7.98 19.97 -4.13
CA LYS A 211 -6.73 19.46 -3.53
C LYS A 211 -6.77 19.43 -1.99
N GLU A 212 -7.52 20.31 -1.35
CA GLU A 212 -7.76 20.28 0.11
C GLU A 212 -8.53 19.01 0.53
N VAL A 213 -9.37 18.45 -0.34
CA VAL A 213 -10.14 17.23 -0.08
C VAL A 213 -9.37 15.98 -0.47
N VAL A 214 -8.79 15.97 -1.67
CA VAL A 214 -7.99 14.87 -2.22
C VAL A 214 -6.71 15.46 -2.82
N PRO A 215 -5.52 15.07 -2.32
CA PRO A 215 -4.26 15.49 -2.92
C PRO A 215 -4.23 15.17 -4.42
N ALA A 216 -3.66 16.07 -5.22
CA ALA A 216 -3.72 15.96 -6.68
C ALA A 216 -3.07 14.68 -7.23
N ASP A 217 -2.00 14.21 -6.59
CA ASP A 217 -1.27 12.99 -6.92
C ASP A 217 -2.00 11.70 -6.50
N SER A 218 -3.00 11.83 -5.61
CA SER A 218 -3.84 10.72 -5.14
C SER A 218 -5.15 10.57 -5.92
N ALA A 219 -5.49 11.53 -6.81
CA ALA A 219 -6.66 11.44 -7.66
C ALA A 219 -6.52 10.32 -8.70
N ILE A 220 -7.58 9.55 -8.93
CA ILE A 220 -7.55 8.36 -9.80
C ILE A 220 -8.43 8.56 -11.01
N ASP A 221 -7.91 8.30 -12.21
CA ASP A 221 -8.74 8.12 -13.40
C ASP A 221 -9.69 6.91 -13.21
N PRO A 222 -11.02 7.12 -13.21
CA PRO A 222 -11.98 6.03 -13.07
C PRO A 222 -11.82 4.92 -14.12
N ALA A 223 -11.30 5.24 -15.31
CA ALA A 223 -11.02 4.25 -16.34
C ALA A 223 -9.93 3.24 -15.91
N ARG A 224 -9.08 3.60 -14.96
CA ARG A 224 -8.03 2.74 -14.41
C ARG A 224 -8.45 2.01 -13.13
N LEU A 225 -9.56 2.41 -12.49
CA LEU A 225 -10.06 1.79 -11.25
C LEU A 225 -10.92 0.56 -11.57
N ARG A 226 -10.68 -0.52 -10.83
CA ARG A 226 -11.48 -1.74 -10.87
C ARG A 226 -11.70 -2.22 -9.43
N ILE A 227 -12.95 -2.42 -9.05
CA ILE A 227 -13.34 -2.95 -7.76
C ILE A 227 -14.11 -4.25 -7.98
N TYR A 228 -13.84 -5.24 -7.15
CA TYR A 228 -14.47 -6.54 -7.19
C TYR A 228 -14.96 -6.92 -5.80
N GLU A 229 -16.11 -7.56 -5.74
CA GLU A 229 -16.67 -8.19 -4.54
C GLU A 229 -16.48 -9.70 -4.62
N LEU A 230 -16.03 -10.29 -3.51
CA LEU A 230 -15.93 -11.73 -3.35
C LEU A 230 -17.08 -12.18 -2.47
N LYS A 231 -18.03 -12.92 -3.04
CA LYS A 231 -19.18 -13.48 -2.31
C LYS A 231 -19.62 -14.79 -2.94
N ASP A 232 -20.19 -15.67 -2.12
CA ASP A 232 -20.77 -16.96 -2.56
C ASP A 232 -19.82 -17.81 -3.44
N GLY A 233 -18.51 -17.73 -3.15
CA GLY A 233 -17.48 -18.43 -3.91
C GLY A 233 -17.18 -17.85 -5.30
N GLY A 234 -17.75 -16.69 -5.65
CA GLY A 234 -17.56 -15.99 -6.91
C GLY A 234 -16.86 -14.64 -6.75
N VAL A 235 -16.39 -14.09 -7.88
CA VAL A 235 -15.79 -12.76 -7.99
C VAL A 235 -16.66 -11.92 -8.93
N PHE A 236 -17.20 -10.83 -8.42
CA PHE A 236 -18.12 -9.97 -9.14
C PHE A 236 -17.53 -8.56 -9.24
N ARG A 237 -17.51 -8.00 -10.45
CA ARG A 237 -17.09 -6.63 -10.63
C ARG A 237 -18.17 -5.68 -10.11
N LEU A 238 -17.78 -4.75 -9.24
CA LEU A 238 -18.68 -3.70 -8.75
C LEU A 238 -19.10 -2.80 -9.94
N SER A 239 -20.38 -2.51 -10.01
CA SER A 239 -20.93 -1.58 -11.00
C SER A 239 -20.42 -0.16 -10.77
N THR A 240 -20.47 0.65 -11.81
CA THR A 240 -20.11 2.06 -11.74
C THR A 240 -21.26 2.90 -12.30
N TYR A 241 -21.47 4.07 -11.71
CA TYR A 241 -22.38 5.09 -12.20
C TYR A 241 -21.61 6.38 -12.47
N GLU A 242 -21.71 6.91 -13.70
CA GLU A 242 -20.93 8.09 -14.13
C GLU A 242 -19.42 7.98 -13.88
N GLY A 243 -18.86 6.77 -13.97
CA GLY A 243 -17.45 6.49 -13.73
C GLY A 243 -17.07 6.33 -12.24
N LEU A 244 -18.02 6.50 -11.31
CA LEU A 244 -17.78 6.30 -9.88
C LEU A 244 -18.20 4.89 -9.46
N PRO A 245 -17.49 4.28 -8.50
CA PRO A 245 -17.93 3.02 -7.88
C PRO A 245 -19.34 3.16 -7.29
N SER A 246 -20.16 2.11 -7.45
CA SER A 246 -21.49 2.08 -6.83
C SER A 246 -21.40 2.11 -5.30
N ASP A 247 -22.25 2.88 -4.68
CA ASP A 247 -22.49 2.87 -3.24
C ASP A 247 -23.33 1.65 -2.79
N GLU A 248 -24.02 1.00 -3.72
CA GLU A 248 -24.72 -0.28 -3.51
C GLU A 248 -23.72 -1.46 -3.52
N ASN A 249 -22.72 -1.42 -2.66
CA ASN A 249 -21.78 -2.51 -2.44
C ASN A 249 -22.05 -3.19 -1.09
N PHE A 250 -21.60 -4.44 -0.95
CA PHE A 250 -21.89 -5.26 0.22
C PHE A 250 -21.49 -4.57 1.54
N LEU A 251 -20.34 -3.89 1.59
CA LEU A 251 -19.85 -3.24 2.81
C LEU A 251 -20.73 -2.06 3.22
N ASN A 252 -21.15 -1.23 2.27
CA ASN A 252 -22.06 -0.11 2.53
C ASN A 252 -23.47 -0.60 2.90
N ILE A 253 -23.96 -1.66 2.24
CA ILE A 253 -25.26 -2.28 2.58
C ILE A 253 -25.24 -2.79 4.03
N GLN A 254 -24.17 -3.44 4.49
CA GLN A 254 -24.05 -3.92 5.86
C GLN A 254 -24.06 -2.79 6.91
N LEU A 255 -23.59 -1.60 6.58
CA LEU A 255 -23.76 -0.43 7.45
C LEU A 255 -25.25 -0.05 7.59
N GLY A 256 -26.03 -0.14 6.50
CA GLY A 256 -27.47 0.10 6.49
C GLY A 256 -28.24 -0.91 7.35
N VAL A 257 -27.89 -2.19 7.28
CA VAL A 257 -28.54 -3.26 8.05
C VAL A 257 -28.51 -2.98 9.56
N THR A 258 -27.44 -2.38 10.08
CA THR A 258 -27.37 -2.03 11.50
C THR A 258 -28.42 -1.00 11.89
N ASN A 259 -28.73 -0.03 11.04
CA ASN A 259 -29.78 0.95 11.27
C ASN A 259 -31.17 0.29 11.23
N GLU A 260 -31.40 -0.60 10.26
CA GLU A 260 -32.68 -1.35 10.17
C GLU A 260 -32.92 -2.22 11.41
N LEU A 261 -31.88 -2.87 11.93
CA LEU A 261 -31.99 -3.64 13.18
C LEU A 261 -32.30 -2.75 14.40
N PHE A 262 -31.71 -1.55 14.42
CA PHE A 262 -32.00 -0.58 15.46
C PHE A 262 -33.46 -0.08 15.38
N ASP A 263 -33.95 0.21 14.18
CA ASP A 263 -35.33 0.63 13.96
C ASP A 263 -36.34 -0.46 14.41
N GLN A 264 -36.03 -1.74 14.16
CA GLN A 264 -36.85 -2.86 14.68
C GLN A 264 -36.92 -2.88 16.22
N LEU A 265 -35.79 -2.56 16.90
CA LEU A 265 -35.80 -2.45 18.37
C LEU A 265 -36.64 -1.28 18.86
N LEU A 266 -36.61 -0.14 18.16
CA LEU A 266 -37.45 1.02 18.47
C LEU A 266 -38.95 0.69 18.27
N GLU A 267 -39.32 -0.06 17.23
CA GLU A 267 -40.69 -0.51 17.01
C GLU A 267 -41.17 -1.40 18.16
N ILE A 268 -40.34 -2.33 18.63
CA ILE A 268 -40.68 -3.19 19.79
C ILE A 268 -40.86 -2.36 21.06
N GLU A 269 -40.01 -1.37 21.31
CA GLU A 269 -40.12 -0.45 22.45
C GLU A 269 -41.43 0.33 22.40
N GLN A 270 -41.77 0.90 21.24
CA GLN A 270 -43.03 1.62 21.05
C GLN A 270 -44.28 0.73 21.27
N GLU A 271 -44.25 -0.52 20.81
CA GLU A 271 -45.34 -1.47 21.07
C GLU A 271 -45.50 -1.77 22.55
N PHE A 272 -44.42 -1.81 23.31
CA PHE A 272 -44.48 -2.02 24.77
C PHE A 272 -45.07 -0.80 25.47
N ASP A 273 -44.63 0.40 25.14
CA ASP A 273 -45.10 1.65 25.73
C ASP A 273 -46.58 1.92 25.42
N TYR A 274 -47.05 1.48 24.24
CA TYR A 274 -48.45 1.64 23.86
C TYR A 274 -49.39 0.68 24.58
N LYS A 275 -48.90 -0.44 25.11
CA LYS A 275 -49.67 -1.47 25.81
C LYS A 275 -49.69 -1.29 27.34
N ASN A 276 -48.92 -0.38 27.89
CA ASN A 276 -48.85 -0.05 29.32
C ASN A 276 -49.29 1.38 29.58
#